data_35e969f3ba33f3334ce35e12453d3dd6
#
_entry.id   35e969f3ba33f3334ce35e12453d3dd6
#
_cell.length_a   1.000
_cell.length_b   1.000
_cell.length_c   1.000
_cell.angle_alpha   90.00
_cell.angle_beta   90.00
_cell.angle_gamma   90.00
#
_symmetry.space_group_name_H-M   'P 1'
#
loop_
_entity.id
_entity.type
_entity.pdbx_description
1 polymer ?
#
loop_
_entity_poly.entity_id
_entity_poly.type
_entity_poly.pdbx_seq_one_letter_code
_entity_poly.pdbx_strand_id
1 'polypeptide(L)'
;MFEEKIKILTGKDTVRGCRYFEELSKESSKSDKYYEMTDELYPLLKSENAYVRIRSFSLMCFQARWDRDNKLDKYIDDMLKLLNDDKPIVVRKCIEALHELLIYKDYSFKVEKALNNIDLNKYKDTMAPLIQKDIEALKKTI
;
A
#
# COMPACT_ATOMS: atom_id res chain seq x y z
N MET A 1 2.28 -19.24 10.54
CA MET A 1 0.89 -18.87 10.85
C MET A 1 0.12 -18.34 9.65
N PHE A 2 0.71 -17.46 8.87
CA PHE A 2 0.06 -16.88 7.69
C PHE A 2 0.62 -17.41 6.36
N GLU A 3 1.36 -18.48 6.38
CA GLU A 3 2.07 -19.05 5.23
C GLU A 3 1.15 -19.34 4.04
N GLU A 4 0.02 -19.95 4.28
CA GLU A 4 -0.96 -20.26 3.22
C GLU A 4 -1.51 -18.99 2.59
N LYS A 5 -1.79 -17.98 3.41
CA LYS A 5 -2.32 -16.70 2.95
C LYS A 5 -1.30 -15.96 2.08
N ILE A 6 -0.06 -15.95 2.52
CA ILE A 6 1.04 -15.34 1.77
C ILE A 6 1.23 -16.06 0.43
N LYS A 7 1.16 -17.40 0.41
CA LYS A 7 1.27 -18.15 -0.84
C LYS A 7 0.20 -17.79 -1.86
N ILE A 8 -1.03 -17.57 -1.41
CA ILE A 8 -2.13 -17.19 -2.31
C ILE A 8 -1.90 -15.78 -2.85
N LEU A 9 -1.49 -14.84 -1.97
CA LEU A 9 -1.23 -13.45 -2.36
C LEU A 9 -0.06 -13.31 -3.33
N THR A 10 0.93 -14.19 -3.23
CA THR A 10 2.16 -14.13 -4.04
C THR A 10 2.16 -15.14 -5.20
N GLY A 11 1.12 -15.96 -5.31
CA GLY A 11 1.04 -17.01 -6.31
C GLY A 11 0.86 -16.48 -7.73
N LYS A 12 1.07 -17.37 -8.69
CA LYS A 12 0.97 -17.04 -10.12
C LYS A 12 -0.46 -16.84 -10.60
N ASP A 13 -1.44 -17.37 -9.87
CA ASP A 13 -2.85 -17.18 -10.20
C ASP A 13 -3.31 -15.78 -9.76
N THR A 14 -3.20 -14.82 -10.67
CA THR A 14 -3.49 -13.42 -10.42
C THR A 14 -4.96 -13.19 -10.04
N VAL A 15 -5.88 -13.92 -10.66
CA VAL A 15 -7.31 -13.80 -10.36
C VAL A 15 -7.61 -14.26 -8.94
N ARG A 16 -7.06 -15.42 -8.55
CA ARG A 16 -7.21 -15.95 -7.21
C ARG A 16 -6.60 -15.02 -6.18
N GLY A 17 -5.40 -14.52 -6.46
CA GLY A 17 -4.71 -13.57 -5.58
C GLY A 17 -5.49 -12.27 -5.38
N CYS A 18 -6.11 -11.75 -6.44
CA CYS A 18 -6.93 -10.54 -6.38
C CYS A 18 -8.18 -10.75 -5.51
N ARG A 19 -8.90 -11.85 -5.72
CA ARG A 19 -10.08 -12.19 -4.91
C ARG A 19 -9.73 -12.34 -3.44
N TYR A 20 -8.64 -13.02 -3.18
CA TYR A 20 -8.20 -13.26 -1.82
C TYR A 20 -7.79 -11.96 -1.12
N PHE A 21 -7.10 -11.09 -1.86
CA PHE A 21 -6.76 -9.75 -1.38
C PHE A 21 -8.02 -8.97 -1.00
N GLU A 22 -9.07 -9.01 -1.81
CA GLU A 22 -10.33 -8.33 -1.51
C GLU A 22 -10.99 -8.89 -0.25
N GLU A 23 -10.98 -10.20 -0.08
CA GLU A 23 -11.52 -10.85 1.13
C GLU A 23 -10.75 -10.43 2.37
N LEU A 24 -9.42 -10.45 2.31
CA LEU A 24 -8.57 -10.03 3.41
C LEU A 24 -8.78 -8.56 3.77
N SER A 25 -8.96 -7.72 2.75
CA SER A 25 -9.22 -6.29 2.95
C SER A 25 -10.54 -6.06 3.71
N LYS A 26 -11.59 -6.77 3.31
CA LYS A 26 -12.89 -6.70 3.97
C LYS A 26 -12.81 -7.18 5.41
N GLU A 27 -12.17 -8.32 5.63
CA GLU A 27 -12.02 -8.88 6.97
C GLU A 27 -11.17 -7.98 7.86
N SER A 28 -10.12 -7.37 7.31
CA SER A 28 -9.26 -6.46 8.04
C SER A 28 -9.96 -5.17 8.44
N SER A 29 -11.01 -4.77 7.72
CA SER A 29 -11.80 -3.60 8.11
C SER A 29 -12.69 -3.87 9.34
N LYS A 30 -12.88 -5.14 9.69
CA LYS A 30 -13.80 -5.56 10.76
C LYS A 30 -13.11 -6.23 11.95
N SER A 31 -11.89 -6.71 11.78
CA SER A 31 -11.19 -7.52 12.77
C SER A 31 -9.68 -7.33 12.67
N ASP A 32 -9.01 -7.45 13.81
CA ASP A 32 -7.55 -7.35 13.91
C ASP A 32 -6.82 -8.68 13.70
N LYS A 33 -7.53 -9.72 13.26
CA LYS A 33 -6.95 -11.07 13.17
C LYS A 33 -5.75 -11.19 12.21
N TYR A 34 -5.58 -10.24 11.29
CA TYR A 34 -4.46 -10.22 10.36
C TYR A 34 -3.39 -9.19 10.71
N TYR A 35 -3.53 -8.52 11.86
CA TYR A 35 -2.57 -7.49 12.23
C TYR A 35 -1.14 -8.02 12.32
N GLU A 36 -0.95 -9.21 12.92
CA GLU A 36 0.38 -9.82 13.04
C GLU A 36 0.99 -10.18 11.68
N MET A 37 0.19 -10.28 10.64
CA MET A 37 0.69 -10.54 9.29
C MET A 37 1.48 -9.35 8.72
N THR A 38 1.37 -8.17 9.33
CA THR A 38 2.08 -6.96 8.89
C THR A 38 3.58 -7.20 8.71
N ASP A 39 4.20 -7.91 9.65
CA ASP A 39 5.63 -8.19 9.60
C ASP A 39 6.01 -9.10 8.43
N GLU A 40 5.08 -9.96 7.99
CA GLU A 40 5.28 -10.86 6.86
C GLU A 40 4.98 -10.17 5.52
N LEU A 41 4.12 -9.16 5.54
CA LEU A 41 3.82 -8.35 4.36
C LEU A 41 4.96 -7.39 4.01
N TYR A 42 5.66 -6.91 5.01
CA TYR A 42 6.72 -5.92 4.81
C TYR A 42 7.76 -6.33 3.76
N PRO A 43 8.36 -7.54 3.82
CA PRO A 43 9.34 -7.95 2.81
C PRO A 43 8.77 -7.98 1.38
N LEU A 44 7.47 -8.19 1.23
CA LEU A 44 6.82 -8.26 -0.08
C LEU A 44 6.76 -6.92 -0.80
N LEU A 45 7.03 -5.82 -0.11
CA LEU A 45 7.15 -4.50 -0.74
C LEU A 45 8.27 -4.45 -1.77
N LYS A 46 9.22 -5.38 -1.70
CA LYS A 46 10.33 -5.49 -2.62
C LYS A 46 10.17 -6.63 -3.63
N SER A 47 8.99 -7.24 -3.72
CA SER A 47 8.72 -8.30 -4.68
C SER A 47 8.92 -7.80 -6.10
N GLU A 48 9.41 -8.65 -6.99
CA GLU A 48 9.51 -8.34 -8.41
C GLU A 48 8.15 -8.22 -9.09
N ASN A 49 7.12 -8.83 -8.50
CA ASN A 49 5.76 -8.79 -9.02
C ASN A 49 5.05 -7.52 -8.54
N ALA A 50 4.68 -6.66 -9.47
CA ALA A 50 4.01 -5.38 -9.15
C ALA A 50 2.70 -5.58 -8.37
N TYR A 51 1.92 -6.61 -8.70
CA TYR A 51 0.66 -6.87 -7.98
C TYR A 51 0.90 -7.29 -6.55
N VAL A 52 1.99 -8.02 -6.28
CA VAL A 52 2.37 -8.40 -4.91
C VAL A 52 2.77 -7.15 -4.13
N ARG A 53 3.52 -6.24 -4.73
CA ARG A 53 3.87 -4.96 -4.07
C ARG A 53 2.63 -4.16 -3.70
N ILE A 54 1.67 -4.06 -4.62
CA ILE A 54 0.40 -3.34 -4.38
C ILE A 54 -0.40 -3.99 -3.25
N ARG A 55 -0.57 -5.31 -3.30
CA ARG A 55 -1.37 -6.04 -2.31
C ARG A 55 -0.77 -5.93 -0.92
N SER A 56 0.54 -6.09 -0.80
CA SER A 56 1.20 -6.00 0.50
C SER A 56 1.11 -4.59 1.08
N PHE A 57 1.38 -3.57 0.27
CA PHE A 57 1.25 -2.17 0.70
C PHE A 57 -0.18 -1.88 1.19
N SER A 58 -1.17 -2.25 0.39
CA SER A 58 -2.58 -1.97 0.72
C SER A 58 -3.03 -2.69 1.98
N LEU A 59 -2.65 -3.97 2.15
CA LEU A 59 -3.01 -4.71 3.35
C LEU A 59 -2.33 -4.13 4.59
N MET A 60 -1.10 -3.65 4.47
CA MET A 60 -0.44 -2.95 5.58
C MET A 60 -1.21 -1.69 5.96
N CYS A 61 -1.69 -0.93 4.98
CA CYS A 61 -2.51 0.26 5.25
C CYS A 61 -3.81 -0.10 5.96
N PHE A 62 -4.44 -1.23 5.63
CA PHE A 62 -5.63 -1.69 6.32
C PHE A 62 -5.37 -2.03 7.78
N GLN A 63 -4.15 -2.44 8.13
CA GLN A 63 -3.81 -2.75 9.52
C GLN A 63 -3.60 -1.51 10.38
N ALA A 64 -3.56 -0.32 9.79
CA ALA A 64 -3.35 0.93 10.52
C ALA A 64 -4.35 1.13 11.67
N ARG A 65 -5.61 0.73 11.46
CA ARG A 65 -6.67 0.84 12.47
C ARG A 65 -6.44 -0.04 13.70
N TRP A 66 -5.59 -1.06 13.57
CA TRP A 66 -5.31 -2.03 14.63
C TRP A 66 -3.92 -1.89 15.20
N ASP A 67 -3.17 -0.86 14.82
CA ASP A 67 -1.72 -0.74 15.03
C ASP A 67 -1.34 -0.38 16.47
N ARG A 68 -1.77 -1.20 17.42
CA ARG A 68 -1.52 -1.03 18.84
C ARG A 68 -0.03 -1.10 19.22
N ASP A 69 0.76 -1.81 18.41
CA ASP A 69 2.20 -1.99 18.67
C ASP A 69 3.07 -1.01 17.87
N ASN A 70 2.44 -0.07 17.15
CA ASN A 70 3.14 0.89 16.29
C ASN A 70 4.10 0.24 15.29
N LYS A 71 3.71 -0.90 14.73
CA LYS A 71 4.51 -1.60 13.71
C LYS A 71 4.75 -0.75 12.49
N LEU A 72 3.74 0.02 12.07
CA LEU A 72 3.84 0.86 10.88
C LEU A 72 4.87 1.98 11.03
N ASP A 73 5.16 2.41 12.27
CA ASP A 73 6.20 3.41 12.49
C ASP A 73 7.57 2.92 11.99
N LYS A 74 7.82 1.61 12.06
CA LYS A 74 9.06 1.00 11.57
C LYS A 74 9.09 0.89 10.04
N TYR A 75 7.93 0.78 9.42
CA TYR A 75 7.83 0.42 8.01
C TYR A 75 7.45 1.59 7.10
N ILE A 76 6.92 2.67 7.66
CA ILE A 76 6.34 3.75 6.86
C ILE A 76 7.33 4.36 5.85
N ASP A 77 8.57 4.55 6.24
CA ASP A 77 9.55 5.14 5.34
C ASP A 77 9.82 4.26 4.12
N ASP A 78 9.91 2.94 4.32
CA ASP A 78 10.08 1.99 3.22
C ASP A 78 8.81 1.84 2.39
N MET A 79 7.65 1.89 3.03
CA MET A 79 6.37 1.89 2.33
C MET A 79 6.29 3.05 1.34
N LEU A 80 6.66 4.25 1.78
CA LEU A 80 6.56 5.46 0.95
C LEU A 80 7.52 5.45 -0.24
N LYS A 81 8.55 4.61 -0.23
CA LYS A 81 9.43 4.43 -1.39
C LYS A 81 8.68 3.90 -2.61
N LEU A 82 7.57 3.19 -2.42
CA LEU A 82 6.76 2.71 -3.54
C LEU A 82 6.08 3.83 -4.32
N LEU A 83 6.04 5.04 -3.79
CA LEU A 83 5.55 6.21 -4.53
C LEU A 83 6.49 6.63 -5.67
N ASN A 84 7.69 6.07 -5.73
CA ASN A 84 8.62 6.24 -6.84
C ASN A 84 8.86 4.94 -7.62
N ASP A 85 7.93 4.00 -7.52
CA ASP A 85 8.00 2.73 -8.25
C ASP A 85 8.03 2.98 -9.75
N ASP A 86 8.72 2.12 -10.51
CA ASP A 86 8.82 2.23 -11.96
C ASP A 86 7.49 1.98 -12.66
N LYS A 87 6.58 1.25 -12.02
CA LYS A 87 5.26 0.94 -12.57
C LYS A 87 4.25 1.98 -12.10
N PRO A 88 3.68 2.80 -12.98
CA PRO A 88 2.72 3.83 -12.58
C PRO A 88 1.49 3.26 -11.86
N ILE A 89 1.07 2.04 -12.20
CA ILE A 89 -0.07 1.41 -11.51
C ILE A 89 0.24 1.19 -10.03
N VAL A 90 1.49 0.87 -9.68
CA VAL A 90 1.89 0.72 -8.28
C VAL A 90 1.76 2.06 -7.55
N VAL A 91 2.28 3.13 -8.14
CA VAL A 91 2.20 4.48 -7.56
C VAL A 91 0.75 4.87 -7.31
N ARG A 92 -0.11 4.69 -8.31
CA ARG A 92 -1.52 5.07 -8.21
C ARG A 92 -2.26 4.28 -7.13
N LYS A 93 -2.04 2.97 -7.08
CA LYS A 93 -2.69 2.10 -6.08
C LYS A 93 -2.17 2.38 -4.67
N CYS A 94 -0.89 2.71 -4.52
CA CYS A 94 -0.34 3.08 -3.23
C CYS A 94 -0.92 4.41 -2.73
N ILE A 95 -1.06 5.41 -3.60
CA ILE A 95 -1.70 6.68 -3.22
C ILE A 95 -3.15 6.42 -2.77
N GLU A 96 -3.88 5.58 -3.48
CA GLU A 96 -5.24 5.19 -3.10
C GLU A 96 -5.28 4.58 -1.70
N ALA A 97 -4.36 3.64 -1.42
CA ALA A 97 -4.32 2.97 -0.12
C ALA A 97 -3.92 3.92 1.02
N LEU A 98 -3.17 4.97 0.75
CA LEU A 98 -2.78 5.95 1.77
C LEU A 98 -3.97 6.72 2.35
N HIS A 99 -5.08 6.83 1.62
CA HIS A 99 -6.31 7.41 2.17
C HIS A 99 -6.76 6.66 3.42
N GLU A 100 -6.69 5.34 3.38
CA GLU A 100 -7.04 4.48 4.53
C GLU A 100 -6.06 4.65 5.68
N LEU A 101 -4.77 4.63 5.38
CA LEU A 101 -3.71 4.78 6.38
C LEU A 101 -3.87 6.07 7.18
N LEU A 102 -4.11 7.18 6.50
CA LEU A 102 -4.15 8.50 7.12
C LEU A 102 -5.38 8.74 7.99
N ILE A 103 -6.42 7.90 7.87
CA ILE A 103 -7.56 7.96 8.78
C ILE A 103 -7.14 7.60 10.22
N TYR A 104 -6.19 6.66 10.35
CA TYR A 104 -5.86 6.05 11.63
C TYR A 104 -4.47 6.41 12.16
N LYS A 105 -3.55 6.85 11.30
CA LYS A 105 -2.17 7.18 11.69
C LYS A 105 -1.82 8.59 11.24
N ASP A 106 -1.13 9.30 12.10
CA ASP A 106 -0.72 10.68 11.82
C ASP A 106 0.62 10.71 11.08
N TYR A 107 0.59 10.33 9.81
CA TYR A 107 1.75 10.37 8.93
C TYR A 107 1.63 11.46 7.87
N SER A 108 0.74 12.44 8.07
CA SER A 108 0.46 13.49 7.07
C SER A 108 1.72 14.18 6.58
N PHE A 109 2.63 14.54 7.48
CA PHE A 109 3.86 15.23 7.10
C PHE A 109 4.75 14.36 6.21
N LYS A 110 4.96 13.10 6.60
CA LYS A 110 5.78 12.16 5.83
C LYS A 110 5.17 11.87 4.46
N VAL A 111 3.87 11.68 4.42
CA VAL A 111 3.14 11.39 3.18
C VAL A 111 3.19 12.60 2.24
N GLU A 112 2.92 13.80 2.74
CA GLU A 112 2.97 15.01 1.92
C GLU A 112 4.36 15.22 1.33
N LYS A 113 5.40 15.04 2.13
CA LYS A 113 6.78 15.13 1.66
C LYS A 113 7.06 14.10 0.55
N ALA A 114 6.62 12.86 0.74
CA ALA A 114 6.80 11.81 -0.25
C ALA A 114 6.05 12.12 -1.55
N LEU A 115 4.81 12.64 -1.45
CA LEU A 115 4.04 13.03 -2.63
C LEU A 115 4.74 14.15 -3.42
N ASN A 116 5.32 15.12 -2.71
CA ASN A 116 6.05 16.22 -3.35
C ASN A 116 7.33 15.75 -4.05
N ASN A 117 7.86 14.60 -3.67
CA ASN A 117 9.08 14.04 -4.25
C ASN A 117 8.83 13.04 -5.38
N ILE A 118 7.58 12.82 -5.78
CA ILE A 118 7.28 11.97 -6.93
C ILE A 118 7.76 12.65 -8.20
N ASP A 119 8.62 11.95 -8.95
CA ASP A 119 9.13 12.43 -10.24
C ASP A 119 8.15 12.06 -11.36
N LEU A 120 7.28 12.99 -11.72
CA LEU A 120 6.30 12.77 -12.78
C LEU A 120 6.92 12.59 -14.16
N ASN A 121 8.14 13.07 -14.36
CA ASN A 121 8.85 12.91 -15.64
C ASN A 121 9.26 11.47 -15.92
N LYS A 122 9.24 10.62 -14.91
CA LYS A 122 9.51 9.19 -15.00
C LYS A 122 8.43 8.43 -15.78
N TYR A 123 7.24 8.99 -15.86
CA TYR A 123 6.06 8.30 -16.38
C TYR A 123 5.61 8.90 -17.72
N LYS A 124 4.95 8.07 -18.55
CA LYS A 124 4.43 8.51 -19.85
C LYS A 124 3.39 9.63 -19.67
N ASP A 125 3.27 10.46 -20.70
CA ASP A 125 2.31 11.57 -20.72
C ASP A 125 0.86 11.16 -20.47
N THR A 126 0.51 9.90 -20.75
CA THR A 126 -0.83 9.37 -20.47
C THR A 126 -1.05 9.04 -18.99
N MET A 127 0.02 8.75 -18.27
CA MET A 127 -0.06 8.32 -16.86
C MET A 127 0.27 9.46 -15.89
N ALA A 128 1.22 10.33 -16.23
CA ALA A 128 1.64 11.41 -15.33
C ALA A 128 0.47 12.31 -14.89
N PRO A 129 -0.46 12.74 -15.76
CA PRO A 129 -1.60 13.53 -15.32
C PRO A 129 -2.53 12.80 -14.36
N LEU A 130 -2.67 11.48 -14.51
CA LEU A 130 -3.50 10.66 -13.64
C LEU A 130 -2.88 10.59 -12.24
N ILE A 131 -1.56 10.39 -12.18
CA ILE A 131 -0.83 10.39 -10.91
C ILE A 131 -0.95 11.77 -10.24
N GLN A 132 -0.83 12.85 -11.00
CA GLN A 132 -0.97 14.20 -10.47
C GLN A 132 -2.35 14.41 -9.85
N LYS A 133 -3.41 13.92 -10.48
CA LYS A 133 -4.76 13.98 -9.90
C LYS A 133 -4.87 13.17 -8.62
N ASP A 134 -4.25 12.00 -8.59
CA ASP A 134 -4.23 11.15 -7.39
C ASP A 134 -3.53 11.87 -6.23
N ILE A 135 -2.40 12.53 -6.52
CA ILE A 135 -1.65 13.33 -5.53
C ILE A 135 -2.53 14.45 -4.97
N GLU A 136 -3.19 15.20 -5.85
CA GLU A 136 -4.04 16.32 -5.46
C GLU A 136 -5.22 15.86 -4.59
N ALA A 137 -5.83 14.73 -4.96
CA ALA A 137 -6.94 14.16 -4.20
C ALA A 137 -6.51 13.78 -2.78
N LEU A 138 -5.34 13.14 -2.64
CA LEU A 138 -4.84 12.78 -1.31
C LEU A 138 -4.46 14.01 -0.50
N LYS A 139 -3.81 14.99 -1.09
CA LYS A 139 -3.43 16.24 -0.41
C LYS A 139 -4.62 16.98 0.18
N LYS A 140 -5.78 16.89 -0.44
CA LYS A 140 -7.01 17.54 0.08
C LYS A 140 -7.47 16.95 1.41
N THR A 141 -7.02 15.74 1.75
CA THR A 141 -7.39 15.07 3.00
C THR A 141 -6.37 15.28 4.11
N ILE A 142 -5.25 15.88 3.80
CA ILE A 142 -4.17 16.15 4.77
C ILE A 142 -4.31 17.52 5.46
#